data_3a9f35497891f8ed067e3282353241a8
#
_entry.id   3a9f35497891f8ed067e3282353241a8
#
_cell.length_a   1.000
_cell.length_b   1.000
_cell.length_c   1.000
_cell.angle_alpha   90.00
_cell.angle_beta   90.00
_cell.angle_gamma   90.00
#
_symmetry.space_group_name_H-M   'P 1'
#
loop_
_entity.id
_entity.type
_entity.pdbx_description
1 polymer ?
#
loop_
_entity_poly.entity_id
_entity_poly.type
_entity_poly.pdbx_seq_one_letter_code
_entity_poly.pdbx_strand_id
1 'polypeptide(L)'
;IEKSHKTNWLTSKYKDLILSLQNYIHPTINFKIFSIELYDKNTKELISGEIGYKINSTYTSLTGFSSTNKKYNNWGKLQLVLLGKYLEKENFSFWNLGHPYMQYKFDLGAITYKRKDFLKRWLAEVLKID
;
A
#
# COMPACT_ATOMS: atom_id res chain seq x y z
N ILE A 1 -1.40 -11.26 7.31
CA ILE A 1 -1.19 -10.05 8.14
C ILE A 1 -1.52 -10.35 9.61
N GLU A 2 -2.64 -10.95 9.90
CA GLU A 2 -3.03 -11.27 11.28
C GLU A 2 -2.02 -12.14 12.02
N LYS A 3 -1.44 -13.13 11.32
CA LYS A 3 -0.43 -14.02 11.91
C LYS A 3 0.90 -13.32 12.17
N SER A 4 1.19 -12.23 11.46
CA SER A 4 2.44 -11.49 11.57
C SER A 4 2.44 -10.45 12.68
N HIS A 5 1.28 -10.02 13.13
CA HIS A 5 1.11 -8.97 14.13
C HIS A 5 0.33 -9.50 15.33
N LYS A 6 0.92 -9.38 16.53
CA LYS A 6 0.27 -9.77 17.80
C LYS A 6 -0.97 -8.93 18.07
N THR A 7 -0.88 -7.64 17.80
CA THR A 7 -1.98 -6.69 17.87
C THR A 7 -2.02 -5.92 16.57
N ASN A 8 -3.19 -5.78 15.98
CA ASN A 8 -3.36 -5.01 14.75
C ASN A 8 -4.75 -4.39 14.73
N TRP A 9 -4.90 -3.33 13.92
CA TRP A 9 -6.15 -2.62 13.78
C TRP A 9 -7.13 -3.35 12.82
N LEU A 10 -6.69 -4.43 12.18
CA LEU A 10 -7.48 -5.16 11.17
C LEU A 10 -8.51 -6.07 11.85
N THR A 11 -9.51 -5.46 12.45
CA THR A 11 -10.64 -6.16 13.09
C THR A 11 -11.56 -6.77 12.05
N SER A 12 -12.48 -7.66 12.48
CA SER A 12 -13.50 -8.24 11.59
C SER A 12 -14.30 -7.18 10.85
N LYS A 13 -14.63 -6.09 11.52
CA LYS A 13 -15.35 -4.96 10.93
C LYS A 13 -14.57 -4.31 9.79
N TYR A 14 -13.25 -4.10 9.95
CA TYR A 14 -12.40 -3.55 8.90
C TYR A 14 -12.22 -4.52 7.75
N LYS A 15 -12.10 -5.81 8.03
CA LYS A 15 -12.03 -6.84 6.99
C LYS A 15 -13.30 -6.84 6.13
N ASP A 16 -14.45 -6.81 6.76
CA ASP A 16 -15.75 -6.76 6.05
C ASP A 16 -15.84 -5.51 5.19
N LEU A 17 -15.39 -4.35 5.69
CA LEU A 17 -15.34 -3.11 4.94
C LEU A 17 -14.43 -3.24 3.71
N ILE A 18 -13.22 -3.74 3.86
CA ILE A 18 -12.27 -3.92 2.76
C ILE A 18 -12.84 -4.87 1.70
N LEU A 19 -13.44 -5.99 2.11
CA LEU A 19 -14.06 -6.93 1.20
C LEU A 19 -15.25 -6.31 0.46
N SER A 20 -16.05 -5.48 1.14
CA SER A 20 -17.17 -4.78 0.50
C SER A 20 -16.70 -3.75 -0.53
N LEU A 21 -15.52 -3.17 -0.34
CA LEU A 21 -14.95 -2.19 -1.28
C LEU A 21 -14.29 -2.83 -2.50
N GLN A 22 -14.05 -4.14 -2.47
CA GLN A 22 -13.35 -4.85 -3.56
C GLN A 22 -14.08 -4.71 -4.90
N ASN A 23 -15.41 -4.70 -4.90
CA ASN A 23 -16.23 -4.56 -6.09
C ASN A 23 -16.97 -3.20 -6.13
N TYR A 24 -16.57 -2.26 -5.28
CA TYR A 24 -17.20 -0.96 -5.20
C TYR A 24 -16.82 -0.11 -6.41
N ILE A 25 -17.82 0.54 -7.00
CA ILE A 25 -17.65 1.48 -8.12
C ILE A 25 -18.22 2.83 -7.68
N HIS A 26 -17.36 3.84 -7.66
CA HIS A 26 -17.78 5.20 -7.36
C HIS A 26 -18.17 5.91 -8.67
N PRO A 27 -19.25 6.74 -8.69
CA PRO A 27 -19.72 7.38 -9.92
C PRO A 27 -18.70 8.30 -10.60
N THR A 28 -17.84 8.97 -9.84
CA THR A 28 -16.92 10.00 -10.35
C THR A 28 -15.44 9.78 -10.00
N ILE A 29 -15.15 8.88 -9.07
CA ILE A 29 -13.80 8.63 -8.58
C ILE A 29 -13.37 7.22 -8.98
N ASN A 30 -12.18 7.10 -9.59
CA ASN A 30 -11.59 5.81 -9.91
C ASN A 30 -10.94 5.24 -8.64
N PHE A 31 -11.70 4.46 -7.88
CA PHE A 31 -11.29 3.82 -6.64
C PHE A 31 -11.10 2.32 -6.83
N LYS A 32 -10.03 1.77 -6.27
CA LYS A 32 -9.79 0.32 -6.28
C LYS A 32 -8.95 -0.12 -5.10
N ILE A 33 -9.34 -1.23 -4.46
CA ILE A 33 -8.51 -1.93 -3.46
C ILE A 33 -7.50 -2.80 -4.20
N PHE A 34 -6.24 -2.75 -3.75
CA PHE A 34 -5.17 -3.60 -4.26
C PHE A 34 -4.67 -4.56 -3.20
N SER A 35 -4.42 -5.79 -3.62
CA SER A 35 -3.58 -6.75 -2.89
C SER A 35 -2.26 -6.86 -3.65
N ILE A 36 -1.17 -6.52 -2.99
CA ILE A 36 0.19 -6.63 -3.53
C ILE A 36 0.82 -7.85 -2.88
N GLU A 37 1.28 -8.80 -3.67
CA GLU A 37 1.75 -10.09 -3.17
C GLU A 37 3.08 -10.45 -3.84
N LEU A 38 4.05 -10.86 -3.01
CA LEU A 38 5.35 -11.33 -3.46
C LEU A 38 5.51 -12.81 -3.10
N TYR A 39 5.66 -13.65 -4.11
CA TYR A 39 5.80 -15.10 -3.97
C TYR A 39 7.22 -15.55 -4.31
N ASP A 40 7.68 -16.60 -3.64
CA ASP A 40 8.84 -17.35 -4.09
C ASP A 40 8.44 -18.15 -5.33
N LYS A 41 9.13 -17.91 -6.43
CA LYS A 41 8.86 -18.57 -7.72
C LYS A 41 8.99 -20.09 -7.64
N ASN A 42 9.92 -20.59 -6.86
CA ASN A 42 10.24 -22.01 -6.75
C ASN A 42 9.30 -22.73 -5.77
N THR A 43 9.12 -22.19 -4.58
CA THR A 43 8.29 -22.81 -3.54
C THR A 43 6.81 -22.47 -3.61
N LYS A 44 6.47 -21.40 -4.35
CA LYS A 44 5.10 -20.84 -4.43
C LYS A 44 4.61 -20.25 -3.10
N GLU A 45 5.52 -20.09 -2.14
CA GLU A 45 5.19 -19.52 -0.83
C GLU A 45 4.97 -18.01 -0.93
N LEU A 46 3.96 -17.49 -0.25
CA LEU A 46 3.70 -16.06 -0.11
C LEU A 46 4.66 -15.47 0.93
N ILE A 47 5.58 -14.64 0.49
CA ILE A 47 6.68 -14.13 1.33
C ILE A 47 6.37 -12.77 1.94
N SER A 48 5.78 -11.89 1.16
CA SER A 48 5.50 -10.52 1.58
C SER A 48 4.29 -9.99 0.84
N GLY A 49 3.62 -9.03 1.41
CA GLY A 49 2.51 -8.40 0.73
C GLY A 49 1.94 -7.24 1.52
N GLU A 50 1.05 -6.53 0.87
CA GLU A 50 0.30 -5.45 1.49
C GLU A 50 -1.07 -5.29 0.86
N ILE A 51 -1.96 -4.67 1.62
CA ILE A 51 -3.25 -4.18 1.14
C ILE A 51 -3.17 -2.66 1.10
N GLY A 52 -3.61 -2.09 -0.01
CA GLY A 52 -3.68 -0.66 -0.20
C GLY A 52 -4.86 -0.29 -1.09
N TYR A 53 -4.97 0.98 -1.41
CA TYR A 53 -6.01 1.43 -2.31
C TYR A 53 -5.51 2.50 -3.28
N LYS A 54 -6.13 2.51 -4.43
CA LYS A 54 -5.94 3.51 -5.47
C LYS A 54 -7.13 4.47 -5.47
N ILE A 55 -6.84 5.75 -5.54
CA ILE A 55 -7.82 6.78 -5.91
C ILE A 55 -7.20 7.60 -7.03
N ASN A 56 -7.79 7.50 -8.23
CA ASN A 56 -7.23 8.11 -9.45
C ASN A 56 -5.76 7.72 -9.63
N SER A 57 -4.84 8.67 -9.67
CA SER A 57 -3.39 8.43 -9.84
C SER A 57 -2.62 8.29 -8.52
N THR A 58 -3.31 8.22 -7.39
CA THR A 58 -2.68 8.06 -6.08
C THR A 58 -2.81 6.64 -5.57
N TYR A 59 -1.78 6.17 -4.86
CA TYR A 59 -1.82 4.89 -4.15
C TYR A 59 -1.50 5.09 -2.68
N THR A 60 -2.27 4.45 -1.80
CA THR A 60 -2.08 4.50 -0.35
C THR A 60 -1.88 3.09 0.20
N SER A 61 -0.76 2.85 0.87
CA SER A 61 -0.51 1.61 1.60
C SER A 61 -1.26 1.63 2.93
N LEU A 62 -1.99 0.56 3.24
CA LEU A 62 -2.73 0.44 4.50
C LEU A 62 -1.99 -0.44 5.51
N THR A 63 -1.74 -1.68 5.16
CA THR A 63 -1.09 -2.65 6.06
C THR A 63 -0.41 -3.73 5.25
N GLY A 64 0.68 -4.26 5.79
CA GLY A 64 1.45 -5.28 5.12
C GLY A 64 2.09 -6.27 6.09
N PHE A 65 2.79 -7.23 5.52
CA PHE A 65 3.54 -8.22 6.27
C PHE A 65 4.77 -8.68 5.46
N SER A 66 5.73 -9.26 6.15
CA SER A 66 6.82 -9.99 5.52
C SER A 66 7.11 -11.26 6.32
N SER A 67 7.63 -12.28 5.64
CA SER A 67 7.99 -13.54 6.27
C SER A 67 9.05 -13.34 7.36
N THR A 68 8.92 -14.06 8.46
CA THR A 68 9.91 -14.12 9.54
C THR A 68 10.99 -15.16 9.28
N ASN A 69 10.86 -15.97 8.22
CA ASN A 69 11.86 -16.95 7.82
C ASN A 69 13.13 -16.24 7.35
N LYS A 70 14.27 -16.58 7.94
CA LYS A 70 15.58 -15.98 7.61
C LYS A 70 15.98 -16.16 6.15
N LYS A 71 15.52 -17.22 5.50
CA LYS A 71 15.72 -17.46 4.06
C LYS A 71 15.22 -16.28 3.21
N TYR A 72 14.17 -15.59 3.67
CA TYR A 72 13.53 -14.48 2.97
C TYR A 72 13.85 -13.12 3.58
N ASN A 73 14.99 -13.01 4.24
CA ASN A 73 15.42 -11.75 4.80
C ASN A 73 15.52 -10.66 3.72
N ASN A 74 15.02 -9.47 4.01
CA ASN A 74 14.95 -8.31 3.10
C ASN A 74 13.96 -8.42 1.93
N TRP A 75 13.18 -9.50 1.83
CA TRP A 75 12.16 -9.60 0.77
C TRP A 75 11.01 -8.62 0.96
N GLY A 76 10.74 -8.21 2.20
CA GLY A 76 9.78 -7.12 2.46
C GLY A 76 10.22 -5.81 1.83
N LYS A 77 11.52 -5.48 1.91
CA LYS A 77 12.09 -4.31 1.23
C LYS A 77 12.02 -4.46 -0.29
N LEU A 78 12.32 -5.66 -0.80
CA LEU A 78 12.22 -5.96 -2.23
C LEU A 78 10.78 -5.73 -2.73
N GLN A 79 9.78 -6.19 -1.99
CA GLN A 79 8.38 -5.97 -2.35
C GLN A 79 8.06 -4.48 -2.50
N LEU A 80 8.53 -3.66 -1.56
CA LEU A 80 8.30 -2.21 -1.60
C LEU A 80 9.02 -1.54 -2.79
N VAL A 81 10.25 -1.95 -3.08
CA VAL A 81 11.00 -1.42 -4.24
C VAL A 81 10.29 -1.79 -5.55
N LEU A 82 9.84 -3.02 -5.66
CA LEU A 82 9.11 -3.47 -6.85
C LEU A 82 7.77 -2.75 -6.99
N LEU A 83 7.07 -2.52 -5.89
CA LEU A 83 5.84 -1.73 -5.90
C LEU A 83 6.11 -0.30 -6.37
N GLY A 84 7.16 0.35 -5.87
CA GLY A 84 7.54 1.69 -6.31
C GLY A 84 7.79 1.76 -7.81
N LYS A 85 8.51 0.78 -8.35
CA LYS A 85 8.75 0.68 -9.80
C LYS A 85 7.47 0.46 -10.60
N TYR A 86 6.58 -0.37 -10.09
CA TYR A 86 5.26 -0.58 -10.70
C TYR A 86 4.46 0.72 -10.75
N LEU A 87 4.39 1.44 -9.62
CA LEU A 87 3.65 2.69 -9.55
C LEU A 87 4.22 3.75 -10.51
N GLU A 88 5.55 3.82 -10.62
CA GLU A 88 6.22 4.71 -11.57
C GLU A 88 5.88 4.33 -13.02
N LYS A 89 5.97 3.05 -13.36
CA LYS A 89 5.66 2.54 -14.69
C LYS A 89 4.21 2.82 -15.10
N GLU A 90 3.29 2.70 -14.14
CA GLU A 90 1.86 2.94 -14.35
C GLU A 90 1.46 4.42 -14.23
N ASN A 91 2.47 5.31 -14.16
CA ASN A 91 2.27 6.76 -14.10
C ASN A 91 1.46 7.24 -12.89
N PHE A 92 1.61 6.56 -11.75
CA PHE A 92 1.06 7.08 -10.51
C PHE A 92 1.79 8.36 -10.12
N SER A 93 1.05 9.39 -9.75
CA SER A 93 1.64 10.67 -9.36
C SER A 93 2.11 10.71 -7.91
N PHE A 94 1.68 9.73 -7.09
CA PHE A 94 1.81 9.88 -5.66
C PHE A 94 1.63 8.54 -4.93
N TRP A 95 2.57 8.25 -4.02
CA TRP A 95 2.49 7.09 -3.13
C TRP A 95 2.44 7.57 -1.68
N ASN A 96 1.29 7.38 -1.03
CA ASN A 96 1.10 7.70 0.37
C ASN A 96 1.49 6.50 1.24
N LEU A 97 2.59 6.63 1.98
CA LEU A 97 3.12 5.61 2.87
C LEU A 97 2.55 5.68 4.29
N GLY A 98 1.63 6.62 4.55
CA GLY A 98 1.03 6.82 5.86
C GLY A 98 1.88 7.70 6.78
N HIS A 99 1.76 7.49 8.10
CA HIS A 99 2.48 8.34 9.05
C HIS A 99 3.99 8.06 9.05
N PRO A 100 4.83 9.05 9.49
CA PRO A 100 6.27 9.03 9.25
C PRO A 100 7.11 8.40 10.39
N TYR A 101 6.60 7.41 11.12
CA TYR A 101 7.31 6.88 12.30
C TYR A 101 8.26 5.72 12.01
N MET A 102 8.28 5.20 10.79
CA MET A 102 9.12 4.04 10.46
C MET A 102 10.26 4.43 9.51
N GLN A 103 11.49 4.12 9.91
CA GLN A 103 12.69 4.48 9.17
C GLN A 103 12.70 3.94 7.73
N TYR A 104 12.17 2.75 7.48
CA TYR A 104 12.19 2.16 6.14
C TYR A 104 11.53 3.04 5.08
N LYS A 105 10.55 3.86 5.47
CA LYS A 105 9.86 4.77 4.55
C LYS A 105 10.83 5.82 4.00
N PHE A 106 11.68 6.36 4.87
CA PHE A 106 12.72 7.33 4.47
C PHE A 106 13.82 6.66 3.65
N ASP A 107 14.15 5.42 3.97
CA ASP A 107 15.13 4.63 3.19
C ASP A 107 14.64 4.40 1.75
N LEU A 108 13.33 4.37 1.53
CA LEU A 108 12.72 4.32 0.20
C LEU A 108 12.70 5.66 -0.53
N GLY A 109 13.15 6.73 0.12
CA GLY A 109 13.14 8.07 -0.45
C GLY A 109 11.89 8.90 -0.12
N ALA A 110 11.07 8.44 0.82
CA ALA A 110 9.89 9.21 1.24
C ALA A 110 10.28 10.53 1.91
N ILE A 111 9.48 11.54 1.70
CA ILE A 111 9.60 12.83 2.39
C ILE A 111 8.32 13.13 3.15
N THR A 112 8.44 13.87 4.25
CA THR A 112 7.29 14.29 5.05
C THR A 112 6.73 15.60 4.55
N TYR A 113 5.42 15.70 4.62
CA TYR A 113 4.69 16.94 4.37
C TYR A 113 3.94 17.35 5.63
N LYS A 114 3.82 18.66 5.84
CA LYS A 114 2.84 19.17 6.81
C LYS A 114 1.44 18.77 6.34
N ARG A 115 0.53 18.50 7.28
CA ARG A 115 -0.83 18.04 6.95
C ARG A 115 -1.50 18.91 5.89
N LYS A 116 -1.40 20.23 6.01
CA LYS A 116 -2.01 21.18 5.07
C LYS A 116 -1.48 20.99 3.64
N ASP A 117 -0.16 20.88 3.52
CA ASP A 117 0.51 20.76 2.22
C ASP A 117 0.23 19.38 1.61
N PHE A 118 0.23 18.34 2.43
CA PHE A 118 -0.12 16.99 2.01
C PHE A 118 -1.56 16.95 1.45
N LEU A 119 -2.52 17.48 2.20
CA LEU A 119 -3.93 17.45 1.78
C LEU A 119 -4.14 18.24 0.48
N LYS A 120 -3.47 19.38 0.33
CA LYS A 120 -3.54 20.16 -0.91
C LYS A 120 -3.07 19.35 -2.12
N ARG A 121 -1.91 18.69 -1.99
CA ARG A 121 -1.34 17.86 -3.06
C ARG A 121 -2.20 16.62 -3.35
N TRP A 122 -2.65 15.94 -2.30
CA TRP A 122 -3.44 14.73 -2.41
C TRP A 122 -4.81 15.02 -3.04
N LEU A 123 -5.50 16.05 -2.56
CA LEU A 123 -6.82 16.44 -3.12
C LEU A 123 -6.71 16.86 -4.58
N ALA A 124 -5.63 17.53 -4.97
CA ALA A 124 -5.41 17.91 -6.36
C ALA A 124 -5.41 16.69 -7.30
N GLU A 125 -4.88 15.56 -6.84
CA GLU A 125 -4.81 14.33 -7.64
C GLU A 125 -6.09 13.49 -7.54
N VAL A 126 -6.69 13.35 -6.33
CA VAL A 126 -7.88 12.50 -6.16
C VAL A 126 -9.14 13.12 -6.74
N LEU A 127 -9.19 14.45 -6.87
CA LEU A 127 -10.35 15.16 -7.43
C LEU A 127 -10.21 15.46 -8.91
N LYS A 128 -9.15 15.02 -9.57
CA LYS A 128 -9.02 15.17 -11.02
C LYS A 128 -10.15 14.41 -11.73
N ILE A 129 -10.79 15.10 -12.64
CA ILE A 129 -11.78 14.52 -13.56
C ILE A 129 -11.11 14.43 -14.93
N ASP A 130 -11.02 13.21 -15.45
CA ASP A 130 -10.48 12.97 -16.81
C ASP A 130 -11.55 13.25 -17.87
#